data_2b38278836932327a8651cc26cb8f92a
#
_entry.id   2b38278836932327a8651cc26cb8f92a
#
_cell.length_a   1.000
_cell.length_b   1.000
_cell.length_c   1.000
_cell.angle_alpha   90.00
_cell.angle_beta   90.00
_cell.angle_gamma   90.00
#
_symmetry.space_group_name_H-M   'P 1'
#
loop_
_entity.id
_entity.type
_entity.pdbx_description
1 polymer ?
#
loop_
_entity_poly.entity_id
_entity_poly.type
_entity_poly.pdbx_seq_one_letter_code
_entity_poly.pdbx_strand_id
1 'polypeptide(L)'
;MDPEMRAGTLLLAALLSAILLALAACSRNDDTAVPPPRSSITFLHYFTDSLSGGIDEMSQGFNNQHPALELKAISLDHEAFKTSIQDTLKTDNPPELYSYWAGARTASIVDELEPLDELWQQAGWDKAFAPSVIKAASEYRGKKYFLPLTQHYIAFFYNKKLFDQLQLQPPKTWEEFLAVCAALKARGITPIALGARDKWPAQFWFDYLLLRTAPYSFRQQLMSGEARFDDPQVRAVFARWKSLIDKGYFNSRPHPNELAWDSGANDMVFRGEAAMTLMGTWNLAYFSNNTHQWQAGKDFDFFPFPQIDPAIPTVALGPIDGIVMPKRAHDKAGAGTALRYLASAEAQRTFSRYSGALAPNLQVPDSAYSDIQRRVRKELERSPVFDFAFDLATPPPVAELGLDAFAEFLAFPDAYPEITRRLADEAAARFSATRAVKPAP
;
A
#
# COMPACT_ATOMS: atom_id res chain seq x y z
N MET A 1 -68.91 12.77 65.44
CA MET A 1 -67.86 12.72 64.43
C MET A 1 -68.15 11.51 63.60
N ASP A 2 -68.60 11.78 62.41
CA ASP A 2 -69.27 10.88 61.48
C ASP A 2 -68.35 9.74 60.96
N PRO A 3 -68.83 8.51 60.95
CA PRO A 3 -68.03 7.35 60.42
C PRO A 3 -67.54 7.49 58.98
N GLU A 4 -68.24 8.25 58.15
CA GLU A 4 -67.92 8.46 56.74
C GLU A 4 -66.64 9.33 56.56
N MET A 5 -66.36 10.24 57.51
CA MET A 5 -65.13 11.07 57.47
C MET A 5 -63.86 10.27 57.80
N ARG A 6 -63.94 9.18 58.53
CA ARG A 6 -62.83 8.28 58.83
C ARG A 6 -62.45 7.36 57.71
N ALA A 7 -63.45 6.94 56.90
CA ALA A 7 -63.19 6.11 55.72
C ALA A 7 -62.50 6.89 54.59
N GLY A 8 -62.87 8.17 54.40
CA GLY A 8 -62.23 9.03 53.38
C GLY A 8 -60.76 9.37 53.69
N THR A 9 -60.42 9.58 55.00
CA THR A 9 -59.05 9.87 55.39
C THR A 9 -58.11 8.66 55.29
N LEU A 10 -58.62 7.46 55.54
CA LEU A 10 -57.87 6.21 55.38
C LEU A 10 -57.65 5.86 53.91
N LEU A 11 -58.60 6.11 53.01
CA LEU A 11 -58.48 5.93 51.59
C LEU A 11 -57.45 6.93 50.98
N LEU A 12 -57.46 8.20 51.41
CA LEU A 12 -56.52 9.20 50.95
C LEU A 12 -55.08 8.89 51.40
N ALA A 13 -54.92 8.41 52.66
CA ALA A 13 -53.58 7.99 53.18
C ALA A 13 -53.08 6.74 52.45
N ALA A 14 -53.91 5.79 52.08
CA ALA A 14 -53.54 4.60 51.33
C ALA A 14 -53.17 4.94 49.86
N LEU A 15 -53.86 5.88 49.23
CA LEU A 15 -53.54 6.37 47.89
C LEU A 15 -52.24 7.17 47.86
N LEU A 16 -51.98 8.02 48.85
CA LEU A 16 -50.73 8.76 48.99
C LEU A 16 -49.53 7.83 49.23
N SER A 17 -49.70 6.77 50.05
CA SER A 17 -48.68 5.77 50.30
C SER A 17 -48.37 4.92 49.05
N ALA A 18 -49.39 4.59 48.23
CA ALA A 18 -49.24 3.86 46.98
C ALA A 18 -48.54 4.72 45.91
N ILE A 19 -48.81 6.03 45.85
CA ILE A 19 -48.12 6.98 44.95
C ILE A 19 -46.67 7.19 45.37
N LEU A 20 -46.37 7.28 46.67
CA LEU A 20 -45.02 7.37 47.16
C LEU A 20 -44.19 6.09 46.92
N LEU A 21 -44.82 4.92 47.01
CA LEU A 21 -44.17 3.64 46.65
C LEU A 21 -43.99 3.48 45.13
N ALA A 22 -44.89 3.99 44.32
CA ALA A 22 -44.75 4.01 42.86
C ALA A 22 -43.64 5.00 42.39
N LEU A 23 -43.52 6.15 43.04
CA LEU A 23 -42.45 7.10 42.78
C LEU A 23 -41.07 6.60 43.25
N ALA A 24 -40.99 5.82 44.33
CA ALA A 24 -39.76 5.16 44.79
C ALA A 24 -39.38 3.96 43.91
N ALA A 25 -40.33 3.33 43.22
CA ALA A 25 -40.06 2.27 42.23
C ALA A 25 -39.62 2.81 40.87
N CYS A 26 -39.94 4.05 40.50
CA CYS A 26 -39.44 4.73 39.31
C CYS A 26 -38.09 5.39 39.47
N SER A 27 -37.54 5.50 40.70
CA SER A 27 -36.17 5.90 40.95
C SER A 27 -35.22 4.69 41.06
N ARG A 28 -35.47 3.62 40.27
CA ARG A 28 -34.35 2.78 39.85
C ARG A 28 -33.54 3.63 38.89
N ASN A 29 -32.46 4.19 39.46
CA ASN A 29 -31.35 4.64 38.63
C ASN A 29 -31.09 3.54 37.60
N ASP A 30 -31.45 3.76 36.36
CA ASP A 30 -30.65 3.27 35.26
C ASP A 30 -29.27 3.91 35.47
N ASP A 31 -28.47 3.29 36.34
CA ASP A 31 -27.02 3.38 36.24
C ASP A 31 -26.65 2.81 34.85
N THR A 32 -26.99 3.54 33.82
CA THR A 32 -26.19 3.54 32.60
C THR A 32 -24.86 4.13 33.05
N ALA A 33 -24.05 3.27 33.70
CA ALA A 33 -22.66 3.59 33.96
C ALA A 33 -22.09 4.05 32.62
N VAL A 34 -21.81 5.36 32.51
CA VAL A 34 -21.06 5.89 31.37
C VAL A 34 -19.81 5.03 31.30
N PRO A 35 -19.62 4.26 30.24
CA PRO A 35 -18.46 3.39 30.15
C PRO A 35 -17.22 4.26 30.41
N PRO A 36 -16.24 3.77 31.16
CA PRO A 36 -15.04 4.53 31.45
C PRO A 36 -14.43 5.05 30.14
N PRO A 37 -13.87 6.26 30.12
CA PRO A 37 -13.28 6.82 28.92
C PRO A 37 -12.24 5.84 28.38
N ARG A 38 -12.39 5.43 27.11
CA ARG A 38 -11.44 4.54 26.43
C ARG A 38 -10.14 5.30 26.20
N SER A 39 -9.01 4.67 26.42
CA SER A 39 -7.73 5.21 25.91
C SER A 39 -7.73 5.13 24.39
N SER A 40 -7.42 6.24 23.73
CA SER A 40 -7.42 6.32 22.27
C SER A 40 -6.01 6.10 21.75
N ILE A 41 -5.86 5.12 20.85
CA ILE A 41 -4.65 4.83 20.10
C ILE A 41 -4.85 5.40 18.70
N THR A 42 -4.16 6.46 18.37
CA THR A 42 -4.27 7.12 17.07
C THR A 42 -3.41 6.40 16.03
N PHE A 43 -4.02 5.96 14.94
CA PHE A 43 -3.38 5.35 13.79
C PHE A 43 -3.50 6.26 12.58
N LEU A 44 -2.41 6.93 12.19
CA LEU A 44 -2.36 7.77 10.99
C LEU A 44 -1.95 6.94 9.78
N HIS A 45 -2.74 6.99 8.70
CA HIS A 45 -2.51 6.15 7.53
C HIS A 45 -2.85 6.83 6.21
N TYR A 46 -2.33 6.27 5.10
CA TYR A 46 -2.59 6.73 3.73
C TYR A 46 -3.50 5.80 2.91
N PHE A 47 -4.14 4.85 3.56
CA PHE A 47 -5.10 3.95 2.89
C PHE A 47 -6.45 4.66 2.74
N THR A 48 -6.63 5.34 1.61
CA THR A 48 -7.83 6.12 1.29
C THR A 48 -8.71 5.40 0.26
N ASP A 49 -9.82 6.00 -0.09
CA ASP A 49 -10.75 5.57 -1.14
C ASP A 49 -11.18 4.10 -1.02
N SER A 50 -10.87 3.28 -2.01
CA SER A 50 -11.25 1.86 -2.03
C SER A 50 -10.60 1.02 -0.94
N LEU A 51 -9.55 1.53 -0.27
CA LEU A 51 -8.81 0.82 0.79
C LEU A 51 -9.32 1.18 2.19
N SER A 52 -9.99 2.32 2.37
CA SER A 52 -10.42 2.83 3.68
C SER A 52 -11.33 1.85 4.43
N GLY A 53 -12.27 1.22 3.74
CA GLY A 53 -13.19 0.26 4.35
C GLY A 53 -12.51 -0.91 5.07
N GLY A 54 -11.32 -1.31 4.61
CA GLY A 54 -10.52 -2.34 5.29
C GLY A 54 -9.93 -1.87 6.61
N ILE A 55 -9.49 -0.62 6.67
CA ILE A 55 -9.00 0.01 7.91
C ILE A 55 -10.15 0.20 8.90
N ASP A 56 -11.31 0.67 8.42
CA ASP A 56 -12.49 0.87 9.26
C ASP A 56 -12.95 -0.45 9.89
N GLU A 57 -13.03 -1.54 9.10
CA GLU A 57 -13.43 -2.85 9.61
C GLU A 57 -12.39 -3.43 10.60
N MET A 58 -11.08 -3.27 10.33
CA MET A 58 -10.05 -3.67 11.28
C MET A 58 -10.12 -2.87 12.58
N SER A 59 -10.30 -1.54 12.50
CA SER A 59 -10.42 -0.69 13.68
C SER A 59 -11.66 -1.05 14.51
N GLN A 60 -12.78 -1.31 13.87
CA GLN A 60 -14.00 -1.77 14.54
C GLN A 60 -13.79 -3.15 15.18
N GLY A 61 -13.13 -4.08 14.50
CA GLY A 61 -12.79 -5.40 15.06
C GLY A 61 -11.93 -5.30 16.32
N PHE A 62 -10.90 -4.45 16.29
CA PHE A 62 -10.08 -4.14 17.46
C PHE A 62 -10.93 -3.57 18.60
N ASN A 63 -11.72 -2.54 18.31
CA ASN A 63 -12.53 -1.83 19.32
C ASN A 63 -13.56 -2.74 20.00
N ASN A 64 -14.08 -3.73 19.27
CA ASN A 64 -15.00 -4.73 19.82
C ASN A 64 -14.30 -5.72 20.76
N GLN A 65 -13.04 -6.09 20.46
CA GLN A 65 -12.26 -7.03 21.25
C GLN A 65 -11.58 -6.36 22.46
N HIS A 66 -11.38 -5.04 22.43
CA HIS A 66 -10.68 -4.28 23.45
C HIS A 66 -11.52 -3.10 23.98
N PRO A 67 -12.56 -3.34 24.81
CA PRO A 67 -13.52 -2.31 25.20
C PRO A 67 -12.90 -1.14 25.99
N ALA A 68 -11.72 -1.31 26.58
CA ALA A 68 -10.98 -0.25 27.29
C ALA A 68 -10.10 0.61 26.36
N LEU A 69 -9.88 0.18 25.11
CA LEU A 69 -9.07 0.87 24.11
C LEU A 69 -9.92 1.24 22.90
N GLU A 70 -9.54 2.29 22.21
CA GLU A 70 -10.09 2.69 20.92
C GLU A 70 -8.95 2.84 19.92
N LEU A 71 -8.95 2.06 18.85
CA LEU A 71 -8.09 2.31 17.68
C LEU A 71 -8.78 3.34 16.80
N LYS A 72 -8.29 4.58 16.84
CA LYS A 72 -8.79 5.70 16.07
C LYS A 72 -7.95 5.87 14.81
N ALA A 73 -8.44 5.35 13.70
CA ALA A 73 -7.80 5.52 12.40
C ALA A 73 -8.08 6.92 11.83
N ILE A 74 -7.03 7.57 11.33
CA ILE A 74 -7.08 8.88 10.67
C ILE A 74 -6.37 8.74 9.33
N SER A 75 -7.10 9.01 8.23
CA SER A 75 -6.53 8.95 6.89
C SER A 75 -6.01 10.32 6.44
N LEU A 76 -4.90 10.30 5.72
CA LEU A 76 -4.42 11.41 4.91
C LEU A 76 -4.31 10.96 3.46
N ASP A 77 -4.45 11.88 2.53
CA ASP A 77 -4.07 11.67 1.14
C ASP A 77 -2.64 11.13 1.05
N HIS A 78 -2.38 10.23 0.09
CA HIS A 78 -1.11 9.53 -0.04
C HIS A 78 0.09 10.48 -0.19
N GLU A 79 -0.02 11.52 -1.02
CA GLU A 79 1.08 12.47 -1.23
C GLU A 79 1.21 13.46 -0.06
N ALA A 80 0.08 13.87 0.54
CA ALA A 80 0.09 14.67 1.76
C ALA A 80 0.73 13.91 2.94
N PHE A 81 0.42 12.62 3.09
CA PHE A 81 1.07 11.75 4.09
C PHE A 81 2.58 11.70 3.88
N LYS A 82 3.02 11.46 2.64
CA LYS A 82 4.43 11.34 2.26
C LYS A 82 5.27 12.55 2.63
N THR A 83 4.68 13.75 2.48
CA THR A 83 5.34 15.03 2.79
C THR A 83 5.33 15.39 4.26
N SER A 84 4.27 15.04 5.00
CA SER A 84 4.06 15.47 6.40
C SER A 84 4.63 14.52 7.46
N ILE A 85 4.84 13.23 7.12
CA ILE A 85 5.18 12.19 8.10
C ILE A 85 6.45 12.50 8.89
N GLN A 86 7.52 13.00 8.23
CA GLN A 86 8.79 13.24 8.91
C GLN A 86 8.69 14.35 9.96
N ASP A 87 7.84 15.34 9.74
CA ASP A 87 7.64 16.43 10.68
C ASP A 87 6.74 15.96 11.85
N THR A 88 5.68 15.19 11.54
CA THR A 88 4.80 14.66 12.58
C THR A 88 5.50 13.70 13.54
N LEU A 89 6.43 12.88 13.04
CA LEU A 89 7.25 11.98 13.88
C LEU A 89 8.10 12.72 14.93
N LYS A 90 8.46 13.98 14.67
CA LYS A 90 9.33 14.81 15.53
C LYS A 90 8.55 15.67 16.53
N THR A 91 7.24 15.72 16.43
CA THR A 91 6.40 16.46 17.39
C THR A 91 6.46 15.84 18.79
N ASP A 92 6.08 16.61 19.80
CA ASP A 92 6.04 16.12 21.19
C ASP A 92 4.89 15.15 21.44
N ASN A 93 3.88 15.13 20.56
CA ASN A 93 2.71 14.26 20.67
C ASN A 93 2.34 13.68 19.29
N PRO A 94 3.16 12.78 18.72
CA PRO A 94 2.84 12.12 17.48
C PRO A 94 1.69 11.11 17.67
N PRO A 95 0.94 10.74 16.62
CA PRO A 95 0.11 9.53 16.61
C PRO A 95 0.88 8.31 17.12
N GLU A 96 0.19 7.39 17.79
CA GLU A 96 0.82 6.18 18.35
C GLU A 96 1.31 5.21 17.27
N LEU A 97 0.63 5.17 16.13
CA LEU A 97 0.94 4.29 15.00
C LEU A 97 0.86 5.05 13.67
N TYR A 98 1.70 4.66 12.74
CA TYR A 98 1.66 5.13 11.35
C TYR A 98 1.68 3.95 10.39
N SER A 99 0.90 4.02 9.30
CA SER A 99 1.20 3.21 8.13
C SER A 99 2.51 3.69 7.49
N TYR A 100 3.29 2.79 6.93
CA TYR A 100 4.52 3.18 6.26
C TYR A 100 4.95 2.14 5.22
N TRP A 101 5.94 2.50 4.41
CA TRP A 101 6.52 1.63 3.38
C TRP A 101 7.80 0.99 3.90
N ALA A 102 7.96 -0.30 3.66
CA ALA A 102 9.20 -1.01 3.92
C ALA A 102 10.35 -0.50 3.02
N GLY A 103 11.57 -0.96 3.29
CA GLY A 103 12.75 -0.64 2.50
C GLY A 103 13.44 0.65 2.93
N ALA A 104 14.00 1.38 1.98
CA ALA A 104 14.85 2.55 2.26
C ALA A 104 14.09 3.70 2.95
N ARG A 105 12.78 3.82 2.77
CA ARG A 105 11.97 4.82 3.47
C ARG A 105 11.96 4.56 4.97
N THR A 106 11.62 3.34 5.42
CA THR A 106 11.70 2.99 6.85
C THR A 106 13.13 3.10 7.38
N ALA A 107 14.13 2.66 6.59
CA ALA A 107 15.53 2.81 6.97
C ALA A 107 15.95 4.27 7.22
N SER A 108 15.31 5.23 6.55
CA SER A 108 15.62 6.66 6.69
C SER A 108 15.06 7.30 7.97
N ILE A 109 14.04 6.71 8.56
CA ILE A 109 13.37 7.24 9.78
C ILE A 109 13.56 6.35 11.02
N VAL A 110 14.37 5.30 10.92
CA VAL A 110 14.52 4.28 11.98
C VAL A 110 14.93 4.86 13.34
N ASP A 111 15.65 5.99 13.35
CA ASP A 111 16.08 6.67 14.58
C ASP A 111 14.91 7.33 15.35
N GLU A 112 13.79 7.57 14.66
CA GLU A 112 12.55 8.12 15.24
C GLU A 112 11.54 7.03 15.62
N LEU A 113 11.88 5.75 15.37
CA LEU A 113 10.98 4.62 15.60
C LEU A 113 11.31 3.86 16.88
N GLU A 114 10.29 3.30 17.50
CA GLU A 114 10.41 2.36 18.62
C GLU A 114 10.76 0.96 18.08
N PRO A 115 11.82 0.31 18.62
CA PRO A 115 12.09 -1.10 18.30
C PRO A 115 10.93 -2.00 18.77
N LEU A 116 10.56 -2.94 17.92
CA LEU A 116 9.47 -3.89 18.20
C LEU A 116 9.97 -5.28 18.66
N ASP A 117 11.27 -5.45 18.94
CA ASP A 117 11.87 -6.76 19.22
C ASP A 117 11.22 -7.49 20.39
N GLU A 118 10.96 -6.79 21.49
CA GLU A 118 10.32 -7.36 22.66
C GLU A 118 8.87 -7.79 22.34
N LEU A 119 8.10 -6.92 21.69
CA LEU A 119 6.74 -7.22 21.25
C LEU A 119 6.73 -8.38 20.25
N TRP A 120 7.69 -8.39 19.33
CA TRP A 120 7.89 -9.43 18.31
C TRP A 120 8.07 -10.81 18.95
N GLN A 121 8.97 -10.89 19.93
CA GLN A 121 9.26 -12.11 20.68
C GLN A 121 8.03 -12.59 21.47
N GLN A 122 7.40 -11.69 22.25
CA GLN A 122 6.22 -11.99 23.06
C GLN A 122 5.05 -12.51 22.21
N ALA A 123 4.85 -11.93 21.02
CA ALA A 123 3.79 -12.30 20.11
C ALA A 123 4.12 -13.51 19.21
N GLY A 124 5.38 -13.94 19.18
CA GLY A 124 5.82 -15.08 18.37
C GLY A 124 5.75 -14.85 16.86
N TRP A 125 5.96 -13.60 16.42
CA TRP A 125 5.78 -13.19 15.01
C TRP A 125 6.79 -13.80 14.04
N ASP A 126 7.91 -14.34 14.51
CA ASP A 126 8.83 -15.13 13.68
C ASP A 126 8.18 -16.39 13.07
N LYS A 127 7.06 -16.86 13.66
CA LYS A 127 6.24 -17.96 13.12
C LYS A 127 5.07 -17.47 12.27
N ALA A 128 4.71 -16.21 12.41
CA ALA A 128 3.58 -15.61 11.68
C ALA A 128 3.97 -15.07 10.31
N PHE A 129 5.23 -14.65 10.15
CA PHE A 129 5.73 -14.04 8.91
C PHE A 129 6.88 -14.85 8.31
N ALA A 130 6.96 -14.85 6.97
CA ALA A 130 8.06 -15.55 6.28
C ALA A 130 9.42 -14.88 6.60
N PRO A 131 10.51 -15.65 6.80
CA PRO A 131 11.84 -15.10 7.09
C PRO A 131 12.31 -14.07 6.05
N SER A 132 11.97 -14.27 4.78
CA SER A 132 12.28 -13.32 3.69
C SER A 132 11.55 -12.00 3.85
N VAL A 133 10.29 -12.01 4.28
CA VAL A 133 9.49 -10.81 4.56
C VAL A 133 10.04 -10.08 5.78
N ILE A 134 10.36 -10.80 6.86
CA ILE A 134 10.95 -10.23 8.07
C ILE A 134 12.26 -9.51 7.73
N LYS A 135 13.15 -10.17 7.00
CA LYS A 135 14.45 -9.62 6.62
C LYS A 135 14.33 -8.41 5.69
N ALA A 136 13.41 -8.46 4.72
CA ALA A 136 13.25 -7.40 3.75
C ALA A 136 12.48 -6.17 4.29
N ALA A 137 11.44 -6.40 5.11
CA ALA A 137 10.51 -5.36 5.49
C ALA A 137 10.63 -4.92 6.96
N SER A 138 10.96 -5.82 7.89
CA SER A 138 10.86 -5.54 9.33
C SER A 138 12.19 -5.20 9.98
N GLU A 139 13.31 -5.74 9.48
CA GLU A 139 14.61 -5.68 10.13
C GLU A 139 15.47 -4.53 9.58
N TYR A 140 15.88 -3.63 10.47
CA TYR A 140 16.76 -2.50 10.19
C TYR A 140 17.81 -2.40 11.29
N ARG A 141 19.11 -2.34 10.92
CA ARG A 141 20.23 -2.24 11.86
C ARG A 141 20.19 -3.31 12.97
N GLY A 142 19.79 -4.54 12.61
CA GLY A 142 19.73 -5.69 13.51
C GLY A 142 18.57 -5.68 14.51
N LYS A 143 17.59 -4.77 14.36
CA LYS A 143 16.38 -4.72 15.16
C LYS A 143 15.13 -4.64 14.29
N LYS A 144 13.99 -5.01 14.83
CA LYS A 144 12.70 -4.98 14.14
C LYS A 144 11.97 -3.68 14.45
N TYR A 145 11.52 -2.95 13.41
CA TYR A 145 10.83 -1.66 13.56
C TYR A 145 9.51 -1.58 12.79
N PHE A 146 9.22 -2.58 11.96
CA PHE A 146 8.14 -2.51 11.00
C PHE A 146 7.29 -3.78 11.09
N LEU A 147 5.98 -3.62 11.30
CA LEU A 147 5.00 -4.71 11.22
C LEU A 147 4.45 -4.77 9.80
N PRO A 148 4.72 -5.82 9.00
CA PRO A 148 4.18 -5.93 7.65
C PRO A 148 2.66 -6.18 7.68
N LEU A 149 1.91 -5.42 6.87
CA LEU A 149 0.45 -5.50 6.77
C LEU A 149 -0.03 -5.99 5.40
N THR A 150 0.65 -5.60 4.32
CA THR A 150 0.33 -5.99 2.94
C THR A 150 1.58 -6.39 2.18
N GLN A 151 1.40 -7.25 1.16
CA GLN A 151 2.38 -7.49 0.11
C GLN A 151 1.70 -7.33 -1.22
N HIS A 152 2.10 -6.33 -1.99
CA HIS A 152 1.59 -6.06 -3.32
C HIS A 152 2.50 -6.64 -4.40
N TYR A 153 1.93 -6.79 -5.60
CA TYR A 153 2.63 -7.22 -6.80
C TYR A 153 2.33 -6.26 -7.95
N ILE A 154 3.36 -5.79 -8.62
CA ILE A 154 3.23 -4.93 -9.79
C ILE A 154 3.09 -5.81 -11.04
N ALA A 155 2.03 -5.57 -11.81
CA ALA A 155 1.70 -6.34 -13.01
C ALA A 155 0.92 -5.47 -14.00
N PHE A 156 0.72 -5.96 -15.22
CA PHE A 156 -0.23 -5.37 -16.12
C PHE A 156 -1.66 -5.76 -15.71
N PHE A 157 -2.51 -4.76 -15.49
CA PHE A 157 -3.95 -4.92 -15.41
C PHE A 157 -4.58 -4.49 -16.71
N TYR A 158 -5.49 -5.29 -17.26
CA TYR A 158 -6.04 -5.07 -18.60
C TYR A 158 -7.55 -5.25 -18.65
N ASN A 159 -8.19 -4.56 -19.59
CA ASN A 159 -9.59 -4.72 -19.90
C ASN A 159 -9.80 -6.06 -20.63
N LYS A 160 -10.24 -7.07 -19.88
CA LYS A 160 -10.42 -8.43 -20.41
C LYS A 160 -11.52 -8.48 -21.47
N LYS A 161 -12.62 -7.74 -21.30
CA LYS A 161 -13.69 -7.67 -22.30
C LYS A 161 -13.14 -7.19 -23.65
N LEU A 162 -12.28 -6.18 -23.63
CA LEU A 162 -11.66 -5.64 -24.83
C LEU A 162 -10.72 -6.67 -25.49
N PHE A 163 -9.90 -7.36 -24.68
CA PHE A 163 -9.03 -8.42 -25.20
C PHE A 163 -9.84 -9.56 -25.82
N ASP A 164 -10.91 -10.02 -25.15
CA ASP A 164 -11.80 -11.08 -25.67
C ASP A 164 -12.47 -10.66 -26.97
N GLN A 165 -13.00 -9.44 -27.06
CA GLN A 165 -13.63 -8.88 -28.27
C GLN A 165 -12.67 -8.81 -29.45
N LEU A 166 -11.41 -8.51 -29.19
CA LEU A 166 -10.36 -8.40 -30.21
C LEU A 166 -9.59 -9.71 -30.45
N GLN A 167 -9.97 -10.78 -29.75
CA GLN A 167 -9.30 -12.09 -29.77
C GLN A 167 -7.81 -12.02 -29.42
N LEU A 168 -7.44 -11.08 -28.53
CA LEU A 168 -6.08 -10.94 -28.02
C LEU A 168 -5.86 -11.85 -26.81
N GLN A 169 -4.63 -12.33 -26.66
CA GLN A 169 -4.21 -13.09 -25.47
C GLN A 169 -3.21 -12.29 -24.66
N PRO A 170 -3.20 -12.44 -23.32
CA PRO A 170 -2.17 -11.84 -22.47
C PRO A 170 -0.77 -12.29 -22.91
N PRO A 171 0.13 -11.34 -23.21
CA PRO A 171 1.47 -11.64 -23.71
C PRO A 171 2.38 -12.20 -22.62
N LYS A 172 3.23 -13.16 -22.96
CA LYS A 172 4.25 -13.74 -22.08
C LYS A 172 5.64 -13.25 -22.42
N THR A 173 5.91 -12.97 -23.68
CA THR A 173 7.19 -12.46 -24.17
C THR A 173 7.07 -11.01 -24.63
N TRP A 174 8.21 -10.35 -24.76
CA TRP A 174 8.28 -8.98 -25.24
C TRP A 174 7.77 -8.82 -26.67
N GLU A 175 8.05 -9.79 -27.51
CA GLU A 175 7.60 -9.82 -28.91
C GLU A 175 6.07 -9.92 -28.97
N GLU A 176 5.47 -10.82 -28.20
CA GLU A 176 4.02 -10.93 -28.06
C GLU A 176 3.40 -9.62 -27.53
N PHE A 177 4.05 -8.99 -26.53
CA PHE A 177 3.61 -7.70 -25.99
C PHE A 177 3.61 -6.59 -27.06
N LEU A 178 4.67 -6.49 -27.84
CA LEU A 178 4.76 -5.53 -28.95
C LEU A 178 3.71 -5.80 -30.01
N ALA A 179 3.42 -7.08 -30.32
CA ALA A 179 2.38 -7.46 -31.27
C ALA A 179 0.98 -7.07 -30.77
N VAL A 180 0.68 -7.29 -29.48
CA VAL A 180 -0.58 -6.86 -28.85
C VAL A 180 -0.70 -5.32 -28.91
N CYS A 181 0.35 -4.59 -28.55
CA CYS A 181 0.35 -3.12 -28.63
C CYS A 181 0.11 -2.62 -30.08
N ALA A 182 0.76 -3.22 -31.07
CA ALA A 182 0.57 -2.86 -32.47
C ALA A 182 -0.87 -3.15 -32.94
N ALA A 183 -1.44 -4.29 -32.54
CA ALA A 183 -2.80 -4.67 -32.88
C ALA A 183 -3.87 -3.73 -32.28
N LEU A 184 -3.66 -3.29 -31.06
CA LEU A 184 -4.51 -2.30 -30.38
C LEU A 184 -4.43 -0.94 -31.05
N LYS A 185 -3.20 -0.45 -31.28
CA LYS A 185 -2.97 0.84 -31.95
C LYS A 185 -3.57 0.89 -33.34
N ALA A 186 -3.44 -0.19 -34.14
CA ALA A 186 -4.04 -0.28 -35.48
C ALA A 186 -5.58 -0.14 -35.46
N ARG A 187 -6.22 -0.36 -34.31
CA ARG A 187 -7.67 -0.18 -34.09
C ARG A 187 -8.03 1.16 -33.42
N GLY A 188 -7.06 2.07 -33.26
CA GLY A 188 -7.25 3.36 -32.63
C GLY A 188 -7.39 3.32 -31.10
N ILE A 189 -7.03 2.18 -30.46
CA ILE A 189 -7.08 2.00 -29.01
C ILE A 189 -5.68 2.28 -28.47
N THR A 190 -5.58 3.11 -27.42
CA THR A 190 -4.33 3.31 -26.69
C THR A 190 -3.89 1.98 -26.06
N PRO A 191 -2.73 1.41 -26.42
CA PRO A 191 -2.29 0.15 -25.82
C PRO A 191 -2.14 0.25 -24.29
N ILE A 192 -1.47 1.29 -23.81
CA ILE A 192 -1.01 1.43 -22.42
C ILE A 192 -1.46 2.78 -21.87
N ALA A 193 -2.25 2.77 -20.82
CA ALA A 193 -2.49 3.97 -20.01
C ALA A 193 -1.38 4.10 -18.96
N LEU A 194 -0.75 5.27 -18.92
CA LEU A 194 0.19 5.66 -17.87
C LEU A 194 -0.27 6.98 -17.26
N GLY A 195 -0.53 6.98 -15.98
CA GLY A 195 -0.78 8.17 -15.17
C GLY A 195 0.40 8.41 -14.25
N ALA A 196 1.20 9.42 -14.57
CA ALA A 196 2.45 9.73 -13.89
C ALA A 196 2.49 11.15 -13.31
N ARG A 197 1.32 11.77 -13.05
CA ARG A 197 1.23 13.07 -12.39
C ARG A 197 1.98 13.09 -11.07
N ASP A 198 1.87 12.00 -10.30
CA ASP A 198 2.52 11.84 -9.00
C ASP A 198 3.91 11.17 -9.13
N LYS A 199 4.46 11.10 -10.34
CA LYS A 199 5.78 10.61 -10.76
C LYS A 199 6.01 9.11 -10.51
N TRP A 200 5.67 8.60 -9.31
CA TRP A 200 6.00 7.23 -8.90
C TRP A 200 5.44 6.11 -9.80
N PRO A 201 4.32 6.21 -10.53
CA PRO A 201 3.91 5.10 -11.40
C PRO A 201 4.85 4.85 -12.57
N ALA A 202 5.59 5.89 -13.00
CA ALA A 202 6.55 5.77 -14.10
C ALA A 202 7.74 4.87 -13.76
N GLN A 203 8.13 4.79 -12.47
CA GLN A 203 9.27 3.96 -12.04
C GLN A 203 9.11 2.48 -12.35
N PHE A 204 7.88 1.95 -12.39
CA PHE A 204 7.63 0.53 -12.65
C PHE A 204 8.09 0.12 -14.04
N TRP A 205 8.08 1.04 -15.00
CA TRP A 205 8.64 0.83 -16.34
C TRP A 205 10.16 0.71 -16.29
N PHE A 206 10.82 1.65 -15.61
CA PHE A 206 12.27 1.59 -15.40
C PHE A 206 12.66 0.30 -14.67
N ASP A 207 12.00 -0.01 -13.60
CA ASP A 207 12.26 -1.19 -12.76
C ASP A 207 12.15 -2.49 -13.55
N TYR A 208 11.03 -2.71 -14.23
CA TYR A 208 10.84 -3.95 -14.96
C TYR A 208 11.70 -4.07 -16.20
N LEU A 209 11.90 -2.99 -16.93
CA LEU A 209 12.82 -3.03 -18.07
C LEU A 209 14.23 -3.39 -17.63
N LEU A 210 14.70 -2.85 -16.49
CA LEU A 210 15.99 -3.22 -15.90
C LEU A 210 16.00 -4.69 -15.44
N LEU A 211 15.01 -5.11 -14.67
CA LEU A 211 14.89 -6.46 -14.11
C LEU A 211 14.65 -7.56 -15.17
N ARG A 212 14.36 -7.21 -16.40
CA ARG A 212 14.17 -8.15 -17.52
C ARG A 212 15.32 -8.12 -18.53
N THR A 213 16.32 -7.23 -18.34
CA THR A 213 17.43 -7.06 -19.30
C THR A 213 18.82 -7.03 -18.65
N ALA A 214 18.88 -6.90 -17.32
CA ALA A 214 20.14 -6.89 -16.59
C ALA A 214 20.11 -7.90 -15.42
N PRO A 215 21.28 -8.44 -15.01
CA PRO A 215 21.37 -9.31 -13.83
C PRO A 215 20.85 -8.59 -12.56
N TYR A 216 20.18 -9.34 -11.67
CA TYR A 216 19.68 -8.76 -10.41
C TYR A 216 20.77 -8.12 -9.57
N SER A 217 21.99 -8.66 -9.58
CA SER A 217 23.15 -8.06 -8.91
C SER A 217 23.48 -6.64 -9.41
N PHE A 218 23.30 -6.37 -10.72
CA PHE A 218 23.47 -5.03 -11.24
C PHE A 218 22.43 -4.06 -10.67
N ARG A 219 21.17 -4.50 -10.58
CA ARG A 219 20.13 -3.69 -9.92
C ARG A 219 20.52 -3.37 -8.47
N GLN A 220 20.98 -4.36 -7.71
CA GLN A 220 21.42 -4.13 -6.33
C GLN A 220 22.54 -3.08 -6.24
N GLN A 221 23.54 -3.17 -7.12
CA GLN A 221 24.62 -2.19 -7.21
C GLN A 221 24.10 -0.80 -7.57
N LEU A 222 23.15 -0.70 -8.48
CA LEU A 222 22.55 0.56 -8.88
C LEU A 222 21.76 1.21 -7.72
N MET A 223 20.94 0.42 -7.00
CA MET A 223 20.13 0.91 -5.89
C MET A 223 20.96 1.25 -4.65
N SER A 224 22.16 0.68 -4.50
CA SER A 224 23.13 1.02 -3.43
C SER A 224 24.10 2.15 -3.81
N GLY A 225 24.11 2.58 -5.06
CA GLY A 225 25.05 3.59 -5.59
C GLY A 225 26.46 3.05 -5.83
N GLU A 226 26.63 1.74 -5.99
CA GLU A 226 27.86 1.10 -6.45
C GLU A 226 27.97 1.12 -7.98
N ALA A 227 26.86 1.08 -8.68
CA ALA A 227 26.77 1.33 -10.12
C ALA A 227 26.17 2.73 -10.39
N ARG A 228 26.40 3.26 -11.58
CA ARG A 228 25.96 4.60 -11.99
C ARG A 228 24.73 4.56 -12.89
N PHE A 229 23.88 5.60 -12.82
CA PHE A 229 22.69 5.71 -13.66
C PHE A 229 22.97 6.05 -15.14
N ASP A 230 24.21 6.37 -15.49
CA ASP A 230 24.66 6.52 -16.88
C ASP A 230 25.36 5.28 -17.45
N ASP A 231 25.31 4.14 -16.73
CA ASP A 231 25.78 2.86 -17.21
C ASP A 231 25.11 2.45 -18.53
N PRO A 232 25.81 1.78 -19.45
CA PRO A 232 25.21 1.29 -20.72
C PRO A 232 23.95 0.46 -20.53
N GLN A 233 23.83 -0.36 -19.48
CA GLN A 233 22.63 -1.15 -19.20
C GLN A 233 21.43 -0.24 -18.86
N VAL A 234 21.64 0.82 -18.07
CA VAL A 234 20.60 1.82 -17.75
C VAL A 234 20.18 2.58 -19.02
N ARG A 235 21.15 3.02 -19.83
CA ARG A 235 20.84 3.68 -21.11
C ARG A 235 20.03 2.77 -22.06
N ALA A 236 20.32 1.48 -22.08
CA ALA A 236 19.56 0.51 -22.86
C ALA A 236 18.10 0.39 -22.36
N VAL A 237 17.84 0.51 -21.06
CA VAL A 237 16.48 0.58 -20.50
C VAL A 237 15.75 1.79 -21.02
N PHE A 238 16.34 2.98 -20.94
CA PHE A 238 15.70 4.22 -21.45
C PHE A 238 15.48 4.17 -22.97
N ALA A 239 16.42 3.65 -23.73
CA ALA A 239 16.26 3.48 -25.19
C ALA A 239 15.09 2.54 -25.52
N ARG A 240 14.92 1.44 -24.77
CA ARG A 240 13.80 0.51 -24.95
C ARG A 240 12.47 1.16 -24.58
N TRP A 241 12.44 1.89 -23.47
CA TRP A 241 11.23 2.63 -23.04
C TRP A 241 10.86 3.70 -24.07
N LYS A 242 11.88 4.48 -24.55
CA LYS A 242 11.68 5.43 -25.64
C LYS A 242 11.06 4.80 -26.88
N SER A 243 11.49 3.59 -27.26
CA SER A 243 10.93 2.91 -28.42
C SER A 243 9.42 2.65 -28.33
N LEU A 244 8.87 2.46 -27.12
CA LEU A 244 7.42 2.34 -26.92
C LEU A 244 6.72 3.70 -27.05
N ILE A 245 7.36 4.77 -26.57
CA ILE A 245 6.86 6.15 -26.69
C ILE A 245 6.83 6.55 -28.18
N ASP A 246 7.92 6.32 -28.90
CA ASP A 246 8.03 6.65 -30.34
C ASP A 246 7.00 5.88 -31.19
N LYS A 247 6.68 4.65 -30.80
CA LYS A 247 5.61 3.87 -31.45
C LYS A 247 4.21 4.37 -31.07
N GLY A 248 4.09 5.31 -30.12
CA GLY A 248 2.82 5.85 -29.63
C GLY A 248 1.98 4.78 -28.93
N TYR A 249 2.60 3.95 -28.09
CA TYR A 249 1.90 2.92 -27.34
C TYR A 249 1.34 3.44 -26.01
N PHE A 250 1.82 4.59 -25.53
CA PHE A 250 1.25 5.30 -24.37
C PHE A 250 0.21 6.34 -24.79
N ASN A 251 -0.63 6.74 -23.82
CA ASN A 251 -1.50 7.89 -23.97
C ASN A 251 -0.66 9.16 -24.25
N SER A 252 -1.13 10.00 -25.15
CA SER A 252 -0.47 11.26 -25.50
C SER A 252 -1.29 12.49 -25.13
N ARG A 253 -2.60 12.32 -25.01
CA ARG A 253 -3.55 13.37 -24.61
C ARG A 253 -4.66 12.73 -23.77
N PRO A 254 -4.70 12.98 -22.45
CA PRO A 254 -3.69 13.77 -21.69
C PRO A 254 -2.32 13.10 -21.68
N HIS A 255 -1.27 13.92 -21.52
CA HIS A 255 0.11 13.42 -21.37
C HIS A 255 0.24 12.62 -20.04
N PRO A 256 1.09 11.57 -19.97
CA PRO A 256 1.26 10.82 -18.71
C PRO A 256 1.52 11.66 -17.47
N ASN A 257 2.35 12.70 -17.55
CA ASN A 257 2.66 13.58 -16.42
C ASN A 257 1.50 14.49 -15.97
N GLU A 258 0.43 14.59 -16.73
CA GLU A 258 -0.78 15.34 -16.39
C GLU A 258 -1.87 14.45 -15.81
N LEU A 259 -1.74 13.14 -15.99
CA LEU A 259 -2.77 12.17 -15.70
C LEU A 259 -2.53 11.47 -14.36
N ALA A 260 -3.54 11.41 -13.49
CA ALA A 260 -3.51 10.58 -12.30
C ALA A 260 -3.51 9.10 -12.66
N TRP A 261 -2.94 8.27 -11.79
CA TRP A 261 -2.89 6.83 -12.03
C TRP A 261 -4.28 6.17 -11.88
N ASP A 262 -5.09 6.66 -10.95
CA ASP A 262 -6.42 6.16 -10.58
C ASP A 262 -7.52 6.73 -11.50
N SER A 263 -8.03 7.91 -11.17
CA SER A 263 -9.11 8.62 -11.86
C SER A 263 -8.75 9.09 -13.28
N GLY A 264 -7.56 8.76 -13.74
CA GLY A 264 -7.07 9.03 -15.08
C GLY A 264 -6.74 7.76 -15.84
N ALA A 265 -5.57 7.16 -15.61
CA ALA A 265 -5.08 6.01 -16.38
C ALA A 265 -5.96 4.76 -16.19
N ASN A 266 -6.34 4.43 -14.95
CA ASN A 266 -7.25 3.31 -14.69
C ASN A 266 -8.63 3.54 -15.32
N ASP A 267 -9.13 4.78 -15.28
CA ASP A 267 -10.41 5.13 -15.92
C ASP A 267 -10.36 4.99 -17.44
N MET A 268 -9.23 5.32 -18.09
CA MET A 268 -9.06 5.05 -19.51
C MET A 268 -9.18 3.55 -19.81
N VAL A 269 -8.62 2.69 -18.96
CA VAL A 269 -8.75 1.22 -19.10
C VAL A 269 -10.20 0.80 -18.85
N PHE A 270 -10.84 1.34 -17.85
CA PHE A 270 -12.25 1.05 -17.54
C PHE A 270 -13.19 1.41 -18.70
N ARG A 271 -13.00 2.57 -19.31
CA ARG A 271 -13.81 3.03 -20.45
C ARG A 271 -13.43 2.38 -21.79
N GLY A 272 -12.35 1.58 -21.83
CA GLY A 272 -11.83 0.96 -23.07
C GLY A 272 -11.13 1.94 -24.00
N GLU A 273 -10.77 3.13 -23.52
CA GLU A 273 -9.95 4.12 -24.24
C GLU A 273 -8.48 3.68 -24.28
N ALA A 274 -8.06 2.95 -23.26
CA ALA A 274 -6.81 2.22 -23.24
C ALA A 274 -7.05 0.75 -22.88
N ALA A 275 -6.13 -0.11 -23.29
CA ALA A 275 -6.30 -1.55 -23.10
C ALA A 275 -5.75 -2.06 -21.77
N MET A 276 -4.65 -1.49 -21.27
CA MET A 276 -3.94 -1.97 -20.07
C MET A 276 -3.17 -0.86 -19.37
N THR A 277 -2.81 -1.10 -18.12
CA THR A 277 -1.93 -0.25 -17.31
C THR A 277 -0.98 -1.12 -16.48
N LEU A 278 0.26 -0.65 -16.25
CA LEU A 278 1.23 -1.29 -15.36
C LEU A 278 1.09 -0.70 -13.97
N MET A 279 0.59 -1.48 -13.00
CA MET A 279 0.23 -0.99 -11.67
C MET A 279 0.28 -2.11 -10.61
N GLY A 280 0.07 -1.78 -9.35
CA GLY A 280 0.04 -2.77 -8.28
C GLY A 280 -1.33 -3.41 -8.07
N THR A 281 -1.33 -4.46 -7.24
CA THR A 281 -2.54 -5.23 -6.92
C THR A 281 -3.63 -4.41 -6.21
N TRP A 282 -3.37 -3.18 -5.76
CA TRP A 282 -4.42 -2.24 -5.33
C TRP A 282 -5.41 -1.91 -6.45
N ASN A 283 -5.04 -2.14 -7.72
CA ASN A 283 -5.99 -2.04 -8.84
C ASN A 283 -7.14 -3.05 -8.75
N LEU A 284 -6.97 -4.16 -8.01
CA LEU A 284 -8.09 -5.07 -7.74
C LEU A 284 -9.20 -4.35 -6.99
N ALA A 285 -8.85 -3.60 -5.95
CA ALA A 285 -9.79 -2.79 -5.19
C ALA A 285 -10.38 -1.66 -6.04
N TYR A 286 -9.56 -0.99 -6.85
CA TYR A 286 -10.00 0.10 -7.70
C TYR A 286 -11.06 -0.35 -8.71
N PHE A 287 -10.82 -1.40 -9.48
CA PHE A 287 -11.76 -1.87 -10.50
C PHE A 287 -13.00 -2.56 -9.92
N SER A 288 -12.90 -3.11 -8.70
CA SER A 288 -14.02 -3.81 -8.05
C SER A 288 -14.80 -2.94 -7.06
N ASN A 289 -14.45 -1.66 -6.89
CA ASN A 289 -15.14 -0.75 -5.98
C ASN A 289 -16.61 -0.49 -6.38
N ASN A 290 -17.32 0.23 -5.51
CA ASN A 290 -18.75 0.54 -5.73
C ASN A 290 -19.03 1.39 -6.97
N THR A 291 -18.03 2.12 -7.49
CA THR A 291 -18.14 2.95 -8.69
C THR A 291 -18.00 2.13 -9.96
N HIS A 292 -16.97 1.27 -10.04
CA HIS A 292 -16.64 0.53 -11.26
C HIS A 292 -17.35 -0.83 -11.32
N GLN A 293 -17.44 -1.54 -10.19
CA GLN A 293 -18.11 -2.84 -10.03
C GLN A 293 -17.65 -3.93 -11.02
N TRP A 294 -16.41 -3.81 -11.51
CA TRP A 294 -15.84 -4.80 -12.39
C TRP A 294 -15.46 -6.08 -11.65
N GLN A 295 -15.69 -7.22 -12.28
CA GLN A 295 -15.38 -8.54 -11.75
C GLN A 295 -14.05 -9.05 -12.31
N ALA A 296 -13.11 -9.37 -11.41
CA ALA A 296 -11.83 -9.97 -11.78
C ALA A 296 -12.04 -11.31 -12.50
N GLY A 297 -11.26 -11.54 -13.56
CA GLY A 297 -11.36 -12.72 -14.40
C GLY A 297 -12.47 -12.67 -15.47
N LYS A 298 -13.38 -11.69 -15.38
CA LYS A 298 -14.48 -11.48 -16.33
C LYS A 298 -14.37 -10.15 -17.08
N ASP A 299 -14.29 -9.05 -16.33
CA ASP A 299 -14.27 -7.71 -16.90
C ASP A 299 -12.85 -7.20 -17.06
N PHE A 300 -12.00 -7.52 -16.10
CA PHE A 300 -10.57 -7.26 -16.11
C PHE A 300 -9.78 -8.46 -15.60
N ASP A 301 -8.50 -8.49 -15.89
CA ASP A 301 -7.58 -9.48 -15.38
C ASP A 301 -6.16 -8.91 -15.33
N PHE A 302 -5.17 -9.71 -14.97
CA PHE A 302 -3.77 -9.30 -14.95
C PHE A 302 -2.88 -10.30 -15.70
N PHE A 303 -1.70 -9.82 -16.09
CA PHE A 303 -0.58 -10.67 -16.51
C PHE A 303 0.74 -10.08 -16.02
N PRO A 304 1.75 -10.94 -15.73
CA PRO A 304 3.08 -10.50 -15.32
C PRO A 304 3.74 -9.64 -16.40
N PHE A 305 4.69 -8.78 -16.00
CA PHE A 305 5.51 -8.07 -16.98
C PHE A 305 6.23 -9.08 -17.89
N PRO A 306 6.10 -8.95 -19.22
CA PRO A 306 6.61 -9.93 -20.19
C PRO A 306 8.11 -10.14 -20.06
N GLN A 307 8.56 -11.36 -20.34
CA GLN A 307 9.97 -11.70 -20.38
C GLN A 307 10.64 -11.07 -21.63
N ILE A 308 11.78 -10.40 -21.41
CA ILE A 308 12.58 -9.78 -22.48
C ILE A 308 13.76 -10.69 -22.83
N ASP A 309 14.61 -10.97 -21.84
CA ASP A 309 15.72 -11.92 -22.00
C ASP A 309 15.42 -13.20 -21.20
N PRO A 310 15.26 -14.35 -21.86
CA PRO A 310 14.98 -15.62 -21.19
C PRO A 310 16.11 -16.10 -20.29
N ALA A 311 17.34 -15.58 -20.45
CA ALA A 311 18.46 -15.91 -19.57
C ALA A 311 18.40 -15.16 -18.23
N ILE A 312 17.61 -14.10 -18.12
CA ILE A 312 17.46 -13.33 -16.89
C ILE A 312 16.31 -13.91 -16.05
N PRO A 313 16.59 -14.41 -14.83
CA PRO A 313 15.54 -14.89 -13.92
C PRO A 313 14.52 -13.80 -13.59
N THR A 314 13.25 -14.18 -13.47
CA THR A 314 12.19 -13.24 -13.10
C THR A 314 12.35 -12.78 -11.65
N VAL A 315 12.17 -11.49 -11.43
CA VAL A 315 12.07 -10.88 -10.10
C VAL A 315 10.67 -10.32 -9.97
N ALA A 316 10.01 -10.62 -8.87
CA ALA A 316 8.73 -10.01 -8.52
C ALA A 316 8.98 -8.63 -7.90
N LEU A 317 8.17 -7.66 -8.28
CA LEU A 317 8.29 -6.27 -7.84
C LEU A 317 7.03 -5.85 -7.11
N GLY A 318 7.19 -5.14 -5.99
CA GLY A 318 6.06 -4.54 -5.31
C GLY A 318 6.44 -3.88 -3.98
N PRO A 319 5.55 -3.06 -3.39
CA PRO A 319 5.72 -2.61 -2.02
C PRO A 319 5.25 -3.66 -1.01
N ILE A 320 5.81 -3.55 0.18
CA ILE A 320 5.25 -4.08 1.42
C ILE A 320 4.88 -2.86 2.26
N ASP A 321 3.59 -2.69 2.51
CA ASP A 321 3.11 -1.68 3.43
C ASP A 321 2.94 -2.29 4.80
N GLY A 322 3.15 -1.49 5.83
CA GLY A 322 3.02 -1.96 7.20
C GLY A 322 2.85 -0.82 8.17
N ILE A 323 3.16 -1.09 9.42
CA ILE A 323 2.90 -0.19 10.52
C ILE A 323 4.18 0.01 11.33
N VAL A 324 4.45 1.26 11.68
CA VAL A 324 5.56 1.66 12.54
C VAL A 324 5.03 2.38 13.78
N MET A 325 5.76 2.24 14.89
CA MET A 325 5.49 2.94 16.15
C MET A 325 6.54 4.03 16.33
N PRO A 326 6.17 5.30 16.52
CA PRO A 326 7.11 6.34 16.86
C PRO A 326 7.76 6.11 18.22
N LYS A 327 9.02 6.45 18.34
CA LYS A 327 9.76 6.42 19.61
C LYS A 327 9.10 7.30 20.70
N ARG A 328 8.42 8.37 20.28
CA ARG A 328 7.73 9.35 21.13
C ARG A 328 6.24 9.03 21.34
N ALA A 329 5.74 7.87 20.89
CA ALA A 329 4.37 7.46 21.16
C ALA A 329 4.09 7.46 22.68
N HIS A 330 2.98 8.06 23.11
CA HIS A 330 2.66 8.21 24.51
C HIS A 330 2.15 6.90 25.14
N ASP A 331 1.21 6.24 24.48
CA ASP A 331 0.68 4.95 24.94
C ASP A 331 1.28 3.79 24.13
N LYS A 332 2.56 3.47 24.41
CA LYS A 332 3.23 2.33 23.77
C LYS A 332 2.61 0.98 24.12
N ALA A 333 1.99 0.87 25.30
CA ALA A 333 1.34 -0.37 25.73
C ALA A 333 0.04 -0.60 24.94
N GLY A 334 -0.79 0.42 24.82
CA GLY A 334 -1.98 0.39 23.97
C GLY A 334 -1.63 0.20 22.49
N ALA A 335 -0.64 0.93 21.96
CA ALA A 335 -0.12 0.77 20.62
C ALA A 335 0.38 -0.67 20.36
N GLY A 336 1.10 -1.27 21.33
CA GLY A 336 1.53 -2.66 21.26
C GLY A 336 0.35 -3.65 21.21
N THR A 337 -0.74 -3.36 21.93
CA THR A 337 -1.97 -4.16 21.88
C THR A 337 -2.62 -4.05 20.49
N ALA A 338 -2.69 -2.84 19.93
CA ALA A 338 -3.19 -2.62 18.58
C ALA A 338 -2.33 -3.34 17.53
N LEU A 339 -0.99 -3.28 17.64
CA LEU A 339 -0.09 -4.00 16.73
C LEU A 339 -0.28 -5.52 16.80
N ARG A 340 -0.52 -6.11 17.98
CA ARG A 340 -0.83 -7.54 18.09
C ARG A 340 -2.09 -7.93 17.32
N TYR A 341 -3.14 -7.12 17.42
CA TYR A 341 -4.37 -7.33 16.66
C TYR A 341 -4.12 -7.16 15.15
N LEU A 342 -3.49 -6.07 14.73
CA LEU A 342 -3.22 -5.77 13.32
C LEU A 342 -2.27 -6.79 12.65
N ALA A 343 -1.42 -7.45 13.44
CA ALA A 343 -0.59 -8.57 12.99
C ALA A 343 -1.37 -9.88 12.82
N SER A 344 -2.56 -10.01 13.40
CA SER A 344 -3.33 -11.26 13.39
C SER A 344 -3.79 -11.66 11.99
N ALA A 345 -4.00 -12.97 11.79
CA ALA A 345 -4.56 -13.49 10.54
C ALA A 345 -5.96 -12.93 10.26
N GLU A 346 -6.76 -12.65 11.29
CA GLU A 346 -8.08 -12.04 11.18
C GLU A 346 -8.00 -10.64 10.57
N ALA A 347 -7.22 -9.75 11.18
CA ALA A 347 -7.07 -8.37 10.71
C ALA A 347 -6.46 -8.32 9.30
N GLN A 348 -5.39 -9.08 9.05
CA GLN A 348 -4.74 -9.09 7.75
C GLN A 348 -5.61 -9.71 6.64
N ARG A 349 -6.39 -10.74 6.94
CA ARG A 349 -7.41 -11.27 6.03
C ARG A 349 -8.46 -10.21 5.69
N THR A 350 -8.93 -9.49 6.69
CA THR A 350 -9.91 -8.40 6.49
C THR A 350 -9.32 -7.35 5.55
N PHE A 351 -8.13 -6.85 5.83
CA PHE A 351 -7.53 -5.82 4.98
C PHE A 351 -7.19 -6.31 3.56
N SER A 352 -6.70 -7.54 3.42
CA SER A 352 -6.41 -8.18 2.13
C SER A 352 -7.63 -8.22 1.20
N ARG A 353 -8.82 -8.44 1.74
CA ARG A 353 -10.08 -8.44 0.97
C ARG A 353 -10.40 -7.07 0.37
N TYR A 354 -10.09 -5.98 1.07
CA TYR A 354 -10.32 -4.61 0.61
C TYR A 354 -9.19 -4.07 -0.26
N SER A 355 -7.94 -4.41 0.06
CA SER A 355 -6.76 -3.84 -0.60
C SER A 355 -6.36 -4.55 -1.90
N GLY A 356 -6.83 -5.79 -2.11
CA GLY A 356 -6.35 -6.64 -3.19
C GLY A 356 -4.93 -7.19 -2.98
N ALA A 357 -4.23 -6.76 -1.91
CA ALA A 357 -2.91 -7.26 -1.52
C ALA A 357 -2.98 -8.69 -0.97
N LEU A 358 -1.84 -9.35 -0.91
CA LEU A 358 -1.67 -10.55 -0.09
C LEU A 358 -1.34 -10.15 1.35
N ALA A 359 -1.87 -10.91 2.30
CA ALA A 359 -1.50 -10.77 3.69
C ALA A 359 -0.12 -11.39 3.92
N PRO A 360 0.83 -10.69 4.56
CA PRO A 360 2.12 -11.26 4.93
C PRO A 360 2.02 -12.36 5.99
N ASN A 361 0.95 -12.37 6.79
CA ASN A 361 0.74 -13.39 7.82
C ASN A 361 0.42 -14.75 7.19
N LEU A 362 1.31 -15.73 7.41
CA LEU A 362 1.25 -17.09 6.87
C LEU A 362 0.04 -17.91 7.35
N GLN A 363 -0.62 -17.47 8.42
CA GLN A 363 -1.81 -18.15 8.96
C GLN A 363 -3.10 -17.74 8.22
N VAL A 364 -3.05 -16.76 7.31
CA VAL A 364 -4.20 -16.44 6.46
C VAL A 364 -4.37 -17.57 5.43
N PRO A 365 -5.50 -18.31 5.47
CA PRO A 365 -5.67 -19.47 4.63
C PRO A 365 -5.94 -19.09 3.17
N ASP A 366 -5.61 -20.00 2.25
CA ASP A 366 -5.86 -19.83 0.81
C ASP A 366 -7.30 -19.53 0.45
N SER A 367 -8.23 -20.11 1.20
CA SER A 367 -9.68 -19.88 1.02
C SER A 367 -10.12 -18.44 1.30
N ALA A 368 -9.27 -17.65 1.96
CA ALA A 368 -9.53 -16.23 2.21
C ALA A 368 -9.29 -15.35 0.98
N TYR A 369 -8.54 -15.85 0.00
CA TYR A 369 -8.17 -15.10 -1.19
C TYR A 369 -9.12 -15.36 -2.36
N SER A 370 -9.39 -14.32 -3.14
CA SER A 370 -10.07 -14.43 -4.44
C SER A 370 -9.21 -15.22 -5.45
N ASP A 371 -9.83 -15.70 -6.54
CA ASP A 371 -9.10 -16.44 -7.58
C ASP A 371 -7.93 -15.64 -8.17
N ILE A 372 -8.11 -14.35 -8.38
CA ILE A 372 -7.06 -13.49 -8.91
C ILE A 372 -5.90 -13.31 -7.90
N GLN A 373 -6.20 -13.14 -6.61
CA GLN A 373 -5.17 -13.07 -5.58
C GLN A 373 -4.40 -14.39 -5.43
N ARG A 374 -5.05 -15.55 -5.55
CA ARG A 374 -4.35 -16.85 -5.58
C ARG A 374 -3.41 -16.98 -6.79
N ARG A 375 -3.80 -16.43 -7.95
CA ARG A 375 -2.92 -16.37 -9.13
C ARG A 375 -1.75 -15.42 -8.92
N VAL A 376 -1.98 -14.25 -8.34
CA VAL A 376 -0.90 -13.32 -7.93
C VAL A 376 0.10 -14.01 -7.01
N ARG A 377 -0.39 -14.74 -5.98
CA ARG A 377 0.50 -15.48 -5.08
C ARG A 377 1.37 -16.50 -5.80
N LYS A 378 0.80 -17.24 -6.76
CA LYS A 378 1.58 -18.17 -7.58
C LYS A 378 2.68 -17.48 -8.40
N GLU A 379 2.45 -16.25 -8.88
CA GLU A 379 3.49 -15.49 -9.58
C GLU A 379 4.60 -15.05 -8.62
N LEU A 380 4.27 -14.65 -7.38
CA LEU A 380 5.27 -14.36 -6.35
C LEU A 380 6.09 -15.60 -5.98
N GLU A 381 5.44 -16.75 -5.80
CA GLU A 381 6.10 -18.03 -5.47
C GLU A 381 7.02 -18.52 -6.59
N ARG A 382 6.70 -18.24 -7.86
CA ARG A 382 7.55 -18.56 -9.02
C ARG A 382 8.78 -17.68 -9.16
N SER A 383 8.75 -16.50 -8.56
CA SER A 383 9.86 -15.56 -8.63
C SER A 383 10.87 -15.88 -7.53
N PRO A 384 12.14 -16.18 -7.86
CA PRO A 384 13.15 -16.52 -6.86
C PRO A 384 13.47 -15.35 -5.94
N VAL A 385 13.16 -14.12 -6.36
CA VAL A 385 13.41 -12.88 -5.62
C VAL A 385 12.16 -12.01 -5.67
N PHE A 386 11.84 -11.38 -4.55
CA PHE A 386 10.93 -10.24 -4.44
C PHE A 386 11.78 -8.99 -4.14
N ASP A 387 11.53 -7.91 -4.88
CA ASP A 387 12.25 -6.65 -4.71
C ASP A 387 11.30 -5.46 -4.61
N PHE A 388 11.79 -4.40 -4.00
CA PHE A 388 11.05 -3.14 -3.87
C PHE A 388 11.16 -2.29 -5.14
N ALA A 389 10.13 -1.48 -5.42
CA ALA A 389 10.18 -0.46 -6.44
C ALA A 389 11.31 0.55 -6.16
N PHE A 390 11.78 1.23 -7.20
CA PHE A 390 12.92 2.14 -7.18
C PHE A 390 12.92 3.10 -5.98
N ASP A 391 11.78 3.73 -5.68
CA ASP A 391 11.67 4.73 -4.60
C ASP A 391 11.65 4.14 -3.19
N LEU A 392 11.49 2.82 -3.08
CA LEU A 392 11.60 2.06 -1.83
C LEU A 392 12.93 1.31 -1.71
N ALA A 393 13.59 1.07 -2.85
CA ALA A 393 14.90 0.42 -2.92
C ALA A 393 16.07 1.40 -2.77
N THR A 394 15.85 2.71 -3.02
CA THR A 394 16.87 3.76 -2.92
C THR A 394 16.60 4.72 -1.76
N PRO A 395 17.64 5.35 -1.17
CA PRO A 395 17.44 6.40 -0.18
C PRO A 395 16.53 7.51 -0.70
N PRO A 396 15.61 8.09 0.12
CA PRO A 396 14.62 9.06 -0.34
C PRO A 396 15.19 10.21 -1.19
N PRO A 397 16.37 10.83 -0.88
CA PRO A 397 16.91 11.89 -1.73
C PRO A 397 17.34 11.41 -3.13
N VAL A 398 17.67 10.13 -3.30
CA VAL A 398 17.99 9.50 -4.59
C VAL A 398 16.70 9.10 -5.31
N ALA A 399 15.73 8.60 -4.54
CA ALA A 399 14.41 8.26 -5.06
C ALA A 399 13.74 9.46 -5.74
N GLU A 400 13.74 10.63 -5.09
CA GLU A 400 13.19 11.86 -5.63
C GLU A 400 13.86 12.27 -6.95
N LEU A 401 15.21 12.25 -7.00
CA LEU A 401 15.96 12.54 -8.23
C LEU A 401 15.58 11.59 -9.38
N GLY A 402 15.44 10.29 -9.08
CA GLY A 402 15.07 9.31 -10.09
C GLY A 402 13.63 9.50 -10.58
N LEU A 403 12.68 9.75 -9.68
CA LEU A 403 11.29 10.04 -10.06
C LEU A 403 11.17 11.30 -10.92
N ASP A 404 11.95 12.35 -10.60
CA ASP A 404 12.02 13.56 -11.42
C ASP A 404 12.62 13.27 -12.80
N ALA A 405 13.68 12.48 -12.87
CA ALA A 405 14.31 12.06 -14.12
C ALA A 405 13.35 11.23 -15.00
N PHE A 406 12.54 10.34 -14.41
CA PHE A 406 11.52 9.58 -15.17
C PHE A 406 10.41 10.50 -15.71
N ALA A 407 9.95 11.46 -14.91
CA ALA A 407 8.97 12.45 -15.38
C ALA A 407 9.51 13.33 -16.50
N GLU A 408 10.76 13.79 -16.37
CA GLU A 408 11.45 14.55 -17.43
C GLU A 408 11.64 13.71 -18.70
N PHE A 409 12.03 12.44 -18.55
CA PHE A 409 12.16 11.52 -19.68
C PHE A 409 10.83 11.33 -20.43
N LEU A 410 9.72 11.20 -19.74
CA LEU A 410 8.40 11.09 -20.37
C LEU A 410 8.06 12.35 -21.17
N ALA A 411 8.46 13.54 -20.71
CA ALA A 411 8.25 14.80 -21.40
C ALA A 411 9.23 14.99 -22.59
N PHE A 412 10.46 14.56 -22.44
CA PHE A 412 11.56 14.75 -23.40
C PHE A 412 12.35 13.45 -23.66
N PRO A 413 11.74 12.45 -24.33
CA PRO A 413 12.35 11.11 -24.46
C PRO A 413 13.71 11.11 -25.17
N ASP A 414 13.94 12.04 -26.11
CA ASP A 414 15.21 12.16 -26.85
C ASP A 414 16.37 12.64 -25.97
N ALA A 415 16.07 13.30 -24.87
CA ALA A 415 17.07 13.83 -23.92
C ALA A 415 17.60 12.76 -22.94
N TYR A 416 17.18 11.49 -23.04
CA TYR A 416 17.57 10.46 -22.06
C TYR A 416 19.09 10.29 -21.87
N PRO A 417 19.97 10.49 -22.86
CA PRO A 417 21.41 10.40 -22.60
C PRO A 417 21.91 11.47 -21.63
N GLU A 418 21.38 12.68 -21.70
CA GLU A 418 21.71 13.78 -20.80
C GLU A 418 21.01 13.62 -19.44
N ILE A 419 19.75 13.20 -19.42
CA ILE A 419 18.98 12.91 -18.21
C ILE A 419 19.71 11.86 -17.37
N THR A 420 20.13 10.73 -18.00
CA THR A 420 20.85 9.65 -17.27
C THR A 420 22.21 10.11 -16.75
N ARG A 421 22.96 10.94 -17.52
CA ARG A 421 24.23 11.50 -17.08
C ARG A 421 24.06 12.39 -15.86
N ARG A 422 23.11 13.35 -15.91
CA ARG A 422 22.82 14.25 -14.80
C ARG A 422 22.36 13.47 -13.57
N LEU A 423 21.40 12.53 -13.75
CA LEU A 423 20.94 11.67 -12.66
C LEU A 423 22.11 10.90 -12.02
N ALA A 424 23.06 10.38 -12.82
CA ALA A 424 24.21 9.66 -12.30
C ALA A 424 25.10 10.54 -11.41
N ASP A 425 25.36 11.78 -11.82
CA ASP A 425 26.22 12.72 -11.08
C ASP A 425 25.54 13.17 -9.77
N GLU A 426 24.25 13.54 -9.83
CA GLU A 426 23.49 13.97 -8.67
C GLU A 426 23.24 12.84 -7.67
N ALA A 427 22.88 11.65 -8.16
CA ALA A 427 22.67 10.47 -7.32
C ALA A 427 23.96 10.05 -6.60
N ALA A 428 25.13 10.08 -7.27
CA ALA A 428 26.41 9.77 -6.64
C ALA A 428 26.70 10.70 -5.45
N ALA A 429 26.40 12.00 -5.58
CA ALA A 429 26.54 12.95 -4.48
C ALA A 429 25.58 12.64 -3.31
N ARG A 430 24.33 12.28 -3.60
CA ARG A 430 23.33 11.93 -2.58
C ARG A 430 23.67 10.61 -1.86
N PHE A 431 24.08 9.59 -2.58
CA PHE A 431 24.55 8.33 -1.97
C PHE A 431 25.76 8.57 -1.05
N SER A 432 26.71 9.40 -1.45
CA SER A 432 27.88 9.76 -0.64
C SER A 432 27.48 10.49 0.64
N ALA A 433 26.55 11.45 0.56
CA ALA A 433 26.03 12.17 1.72
C ALA A 433 25.29 11.22 2.69
N THR A 434 24.47 10.29 2.17
CA THR A 434 23.74 9.32 2.99
C THR A 434 24.70 8.36 3.72
N ARG A 435 25.80 7.97 3.09
CA ARG A 435 26.84 7.13 3.72
C ARG A 435 27.63 7.88 4.80
N ALA A 436 27.91 9.17 4.60
CA ALA A 436 28.65 10.00 5.55
C ALA A 436 27.87 10.28 6.85
N VAL A 437 26.54 10.29 6.80
CA VAL A 437 25.66 10.48 7.98
C VAL A 437 25.50 9.20 8.82
N LYS A 438 25.78 8.02 8.24
CA LYS A 438 25.82 6.76 9.00
C LYS A 438 27.20 6.60 9.65
N PRO A 439 27.32 6.58 11.00
CA PRO A 439 28.57 6.12 11.61
C PRO A 439 28.85 4.68 11.13
N ALA A 440 30.13 4.38 10.90
CA ALA A 440 30.57 3.01 10.62
C ALA A 440 30.07 2.06 11.71
N PRO A 441 29.75 0.79 11.38
CA PRO A 441 29.21 -0.19 12.31
C PRO A 441 30.10 -0.43 13.54
#